data_8188972ce827e14dcb5dda38ab3e109c
#
_entry.id   8188972ce827e14dcb5dda38ab3e109c
#
_cell.length_a   1.000
_cell.length_b   1.000
_cell.length_c   1.000
_cell.angle_alpha   90.00
_cell.angle_beta   90.00
_cell.angle_gamma   90.00
#
_symmetry.space_group_name_H-M   'P 1'
#
loop_
_entity.id
_entity.type
_entity.pdbx_description
1 polymer ?
#
loop_
_entity_poly.entity_id
_entity_poly.type
_entity_poly.pdbx_seq_one_letter_code
_entity_poly.pdbx_strand_id
1 'polypeptide(L)'
;MKIKDLLERSGVQLLSGGCGEEEITALTYDSRKAQTGSLFFCLRGARSNGEDFAPAAYAQGCRCFVSEGTLDVPEDADVVRVSDARQALAQISAAFFGVPQRDVTIIGGTGTKGKTTVAETACSVMNRMGLACGVIGSNGAAYAGKHVGTSNTTPESYELMRLFRAMRDEGVRYVVMEVSSQALARHRVDGITFDTAVFTNLSPDHIGTEEHPDYAHYRDSKKRLFAQCRHGIFNADDPEAEYMMAGSPCEKSTYAIHRPADLRAERVNILKAGDLFGMEFTAAGTTYHIRMPGEYNVYNALAVVALVGRYTDRTCELAEALSYVTVPGRFEVLPDVMPGCTVVLDFAHNSISMNALLQTARSYDPARIIAVFGTGGRTRVRRHQLGEAVAKGADLAIITTDDPDRDDPAEVIADIATCFGPGSCPHVGIVDRREAVRYALEQMRPGDMLLLCGKGREGYQLVQGKKIPYDEEETVRSCARELLESRPQAL
;
A
#
# COMPACT_ATOMS: atom_id res chain seq x y z
N MET A 1 -13.20 21.80 -23.28
CA MET A 1 -14.20 22.49 -22.43
C MET A 1 -13.62 23.85 -22.06
N LYS A 2 -14.41 24.96 -22.19
CA LYS A 2 -13.89 26.28 -21.78
C LYS A 2 -13.58 26.29 -20.28
N ILE A 3 -12.54 27.02 -19.89
CA ILE A 3 -12.11 27.11 -18.46
C ILE A 3 -13.25 27.58 -17.57
N LYS A 4 -14.00 28.60 -18.01
CA LYS A 4 -15.15 29.13 -17.29
C LYS A 4 -16.20 28.05 -16.98
N ASP A 5 -16.57 27.26 -17.99
CA ASP A 5 -17.57 26.19 -17.84
C ASP A 5 -17.07 25.08 -16.92
N LEU A 6 -15.75 24.79 -16.97
CA LEU A 6 -15.11 23.81 -16.12
C LEU A 6 -15.11 24.24 -14.65
N LEU A 7 -14.75 25.50 -14.38
CA LEU A 7 -14.73 26.07 -13.03
C LEU A 7 -16.15 26.14 -12.43
N GLU A 8 -17.13 26.57 -13.20
CA GLU A 8 -18.54 26.61 -12.78
C GLU A 8 -19.05 25.21 -12.42
N ARG A 9 -18.80 24.20 -13.29
CA ARG A 9 -19.20 22.80 -13.04
C ARG A 9 -18.49 22.18 -11.83
N SER A 10 -17.25 22.61 -11.55
CA SER A 10 -16.48 22.09 -10.43
C SER A 10 -17.00 22.58 -9.09
N GLY A 11 -17.69 23.73 -9.04
CA GLY A 11 -18.12 24.38 -7.81
C GLY A 11 -16.98 24.90 -6.96
N VAL A 12 -15.77 25.03 -7.53
CA VAL A 12 -14.60 25.56 -6.82
C VAL A 12 -14.82 27.04 -6.45
N GLN A 13 -14.45 27.40 -5.23
CA GLN A 13 -14.50 28.79 -4.78
C GLN A 13 -13.28 29.57 -5.29
N LEU A 14 -13.52 30.55 -6.14
CA LEU A 14 -12.50 31.42 -6.70
C LEU A 14 -12.31 32.67 -5.83
N LEU A 15 -11.06 33.08 -5.65
CA LEU A 15 -10.71 34.37 -5.11
C LEU A 15 -10.62 35.43 -6.23
N SER A 16 -10.11 35.03 -7.42
CA SER A 16 -10.06 35.86 -8.62
C SER A 16 -9.68 35.02 -9.84
N GLY A 17 -9.79 35.59 -11.05
CA GLY A 17 -9.40 34.96 -12.32
C GLY A 17 -10.43 33.96 -12.87
N GLY A 18 -10.05 33.21 -13.89
CA GLY A 18 -10.87 32.14 -14.48
C GLY A 18 -11.98 32.67 -15.42
N CYS A 19 -11.84 33.87 -15.94
CA CYS A 19 -12.79 34.48 -16.86
C CYS A 19 -12.46 34.21 -18.35
N GLY A 20 -11.34 33.52 -18.62
CA GLY A 20 -10.86 33.24 -19.97
C GLY A 20 -11.78 32.32 -20.79
N GLU A 21 -11.62 32.43 -22.08
CA GLU A 21 -12.34 31.60 -23.08
C GLU A 21 -11.49 30.40 -23.55
N GLU A 22 -10.31 30.19 -22.91
CA GLU A 22 -9.37 29.11 -23.24
C GLU A 22 -10.03 27.75 -23.13
N GLU A 23 -9.75 26.89 -24.11
CA GLU A 23 -10.23 25.51 -24.10
C GLU A 23 -9.28 24.61 -23.33
N ILE A 24 -9.76 24.05 -22.21
CA ILE A 24 -9.01 23.11 -21.39
C ILE A 24 -9.23 21.69 -21.93
N THR A 25 -8.12 21.08 -22.36
CA THR A 25 -8.06 19.71 -22.89
C THR A 25 -7.28 18.76 -21.99
N ALA A 26 -6.48 19.30 -21.06
CA ALA A 26 -5.68 18.53 -20.11
C ALA A 26 -5.58 19.25 -18.75
N LEU A 27 -5.42 18.47 -17.70
CA LEU A 27 -5.06 18.94 -16.37
C LEU A 27 -3.66 18.41 -16.02
N THR A 28 -2.83 19.23 -15.38
CA THR A 28 -1.51 18.80 -14.94
C THR A 28 -1.00 19.61 -13.75
N TYR A 29 -0.16 19.01 -12.92
CA TYR A 29 0.63 19.65 -11.87
C TYR A 29 2.14 19.35 -12.04
N ASP A 30 2.53 18.79 -13.19
CA ASP A 30 3.93 18.56 -13.61
C ASP A 30 4.24 19.45 -14.80
N SER A 31 5.11 20.45 -14.61
CA SER A 31 5.47 21.41 -15.66
C SER A 31 6.06 20.78 -16.92
N ARG A 32 6.68 19.60 -16.78
CA ARG A 32 7.23 18.83 -17.91
C ARG A 32 6.16 18.23 -18.81
N LYS A 33 4.92 18.11 -18.30
CA LYS A 33 3.74 17.59 -19.01
C LYS A 33 2.79 18.72 -19.43
N ALA A 34 3.13 19.98 -19.13
CA ALA A 34 2.34 21.12 -19.54
C ALA A 34 2.39 21.28 -21.06
N GLN A 35 1.27 21.70 -21.65
CA GLN A 35 1.13 21.96 -23.08
C GLN A 35 0.01 22.97 -23.34
N THR A 36 -0.16 23.40 -24.57
CA THR A 36 -1.32 24.22 -24.97
C THR A 36 -2.64 23.51 -24.60
N GLY A 37 -3.55 24.24 -24.00
CA GLY A 37 -4.83 23.70 -23.49
C GLY A 37 -4.71 23.00 -22.14
N SER A 38 -3.55 23.02 -21.47
CA SER A 38 -3.41 22.54 -20.10
C SER A 38 -3.92 23.59 -19.09
N LEU A 39 -4.60 23.12 -18.04
CA LEU A 39 -4.75 23.85 -16.78
C LEU A 39 -3.71 23.33 -15.80
N PHE A 40 -2.75 24.19 -15.43
CA PHE A 40 -1.63 23.83 -14.56
C PHE A 40 -1.92 24.20 -13.11
N PHE A 41 -1.77 23.23 -12.22
CA PHE A 41 -1.98 23.38 -10.77
C PHE A 41 -0.65 23.60 -10.06
N CYS A 42 -0.47 24.74 -9.41
CA CYS A 42 0.70 25.09 -8.60
C CYS A 42 0.58 24.46 -7.21
N LEU A 43 0.88 23.18 -7.08
CA LEU A 43 0.76 22.48 -5.79
C LEU A 43 2.00 22.67 -4.92
N ARG A 44 1.81 22.97 -3.63
CA ARG A 44 2.90 22.96 -2.65
C ARG A 44 3.28 21.54 -2.26
N GLY A 45 4.52 21.16 -2.55
CA GLY A 45 5.14 19.90 -2.13
C GLY A 45 5.91 20.03 -0.82
N ALA A 46 6.44 18.90 -0.31
CA ALA A 46 7.30 18.93 0.89
C ALA A 46 8.67 19.58 0.63
N ARG A 47 9.17 19.51 -0.63
CA ARG A 47 10.52 19.95 -1.01
C ARG A 47 10.53 21.05 -2.09
N SER A 48 9.39 21.36 -2.69
CA SER A 48 9.28 22.31 -3.80
C SER A 48 7.94 23.01 -3.77
N ASN A 49 7.90 24.27 -4.24
CA ASN A 49 6.68 25.01 -4.44
C ASN A 49 6.30 24.94 -5.92
N GLY A 50 5.05 24.52 -6.21
CA GLY A 50 4.53 24.41 -7.58
C GLY A 50 4.50 25.75 -8.32
N GLU A 51 4.41 26.85 -7.59
CA GLU A 51 4.43 28.22 -8.16
C GLU A 51 5.77 28.52 -8.87
N ASP A 52 6.89 27.97 -8.39
CA ASP A 52 8.23 28.14 -8.99
C ASP A 52 8.32 27.52 -10.39
N PHE A 53 7.42 26.59 -10.73
CA PHE A 53 7.39 25.91 -12.03
C PHE A 53 6.38 26.53 -13.03
N ALA A 54 5.66 27.57 -12.64
CA ALA A 54 4.69 28.24 -13.53
C ALA A 54 5.36 28.83 -14.76
N PRO A 55 6.52 29.51 -14.69
CA PRO A 55 7.22 30.01 -15.89
C PRO A 55 7.61 28.89 -16.85
N ALA A 56 8.04 27.73 -16.34
CA ALA A 56 8.40 26.59 -17.17
C ALA A 56 7.17 25.98 -17.86
N ALA A 57 6.03 25.88 -17.16
CA ALA A 57 4.76 25.43 -17.75
C ALA A 57 4.26 26.42 -18.81
N TYR A 58 4.39 27.73 -18.57
CA TYR A 58 4.06 28.76 -19.54
C TYR A 58 4.91 28.63 -20.82
N ALA A 59 6.22 28.40 -20.67
CA ALA A 59 7.13 28.20 -21.80
C ALA A 59 6.75 26.95 -22.64
N GLN A 60 6.08 25.94 -22.04
CA GLN A 60 5.53 24.78 -22.73
C GLN A 60 4.16 25.04 -23.40
N GLY A 61 3.66 26.26 -23.38
CA GLY A 61 2.42 26.67 -24.02
C GLY A 61 1.19 26.71 -23.11
N CYS A 62 1.34 26.41 -21.81
CA CYS A 62 0.25 26.56 -20.85
C CYS A 62 -0.11 28.05 -20.68
N ARG A 63 -1.41 28.35 -20.62
CA ARG A 63 -1.92 29.71 -20.43
C ARG A 63 -2.89 29.83 -19.25
N CYS A 64 -3.33 28.71 -18.68
CA CYS A 64 -4.25 28.68 -17.56
C CYS A 64 -3.59 28.02 -16.34
N PHE A 65 -3.68 28.69 -15.19
CA PHE A 65 -3.04 28.29 -13.96
C PHE A 65 -4.00 28.34 -12.79
N VAL A 66 -3.85 27.40 -11.84
CA VAL A 66 -4.50 27.44 -10.52
C VAL A 66 -3.44 27.60 -9.45
N SER A 67 -3.54 28.64 -8.62
CA SER A 67 -2.54 28.99 -7.62
C SER A 67 -3.14 29.58 -6.35
N GLU A 68 -2.46 29.40 -5.21
CA GLU A 68 -2.75 30.07 -3.95
C GLU A 68 -2.07 31.46 -3.87
N GLY A 69 -0.94 31.60 -4.55
CA GLY A 69 -0.10 32.80 -4.56
C GLY A 69 -0.07 33.52 -5.91
N THR A 70 0.65 34.64 -5.99
CA THR A 70 0.96 35.33 -7.24
C THR A 70 1.99 34.54 -8.03
N LEU A 71 1.81 34.47 -9.35
CA LEU A 71 2.73 33.79 -10.26
C LEU A 71 3.55 34.80 -11.05
N ASP A 72 4.79 34.45 -11.34
CA ASP A 72 5.66 35.15 -12.28
C ASP A 72 5.43 34.62 -13.69
N VAL A 73 4.31 35.03 -14.28
CA VAL A 73 3.89 34.67 -15.65
C VAL A 73 3.42 35.92 -16.39
N PRO A 74 3.52 35.95 -17.74
CA PRO A 74 3.03 37.07 -18.55
C PRO A 74 1.54 37.38 -18.37
N GLU A 75 1.14 38.61 -18.67
CA GLU A 75 -0.21 39.12 -18.48
C GLU A 75 -1.29 38.40 -19.33
N ASP A 76 -0.89 37.71 -20.39
CA ASP A 76 -1.79 36.89 -21.21
C ASP A 76 -2.16 35.54 -20.58
N ALA A 77 -1.57 35.20 -19.42
CA ALA A 77 -1.95 34.03 -18.66
C ALA A 77 -3.18 34.28 -17.78
N ASP A 78 -4.16 33.37 -17.83
CA ASP A 78 -5.31 33.37 -16.92
C ASP A 78 -4.96 32.63 -15.62
N VAL A 79 -4.82 33.37 -14.53
CA VAL A 79 -4.46 32.84 -13.22
C VAL A 79 -5.69 32.78 -12.31
N VAL A 80 -6.17 31.57 -12.11
CA VAL A 80 -7.25 31.24 -11.18
C VAL A 80 -6.71 31.19 -9.77
N ARG A 81 -7.11 32.14 -8.92
CA ARG A 81 -6.71 32.20 -7.51
C ARG A 81 -7.69 31.45 -6.63
N VAL A 82 -7.17 30.58 -5.79
CA VAL A 82 -7.93 29.74 -4.84
C VAL A 82 -7.30 29.79 -3.45
N SER A 83 -8.06 29.42 -2.43
CA SER A 83 -7.55 29.30 -1.05
C SER A 83 -6.72 28.02 -0.83
N ASP A 84 -7.01 26.94 -1.59
CA ASP A 84 -6.33 25.64 -1.51
C ASP A 84 -6.29 25.01 -2.91
N ALA A 85 -5.08 24.92 -3.48
CA ALA A 85 -4.89 24.39 -4.82
C ALA A 85 -5.12 22.86 -4.91
N ARG A 86 -4.94 22.12 -3.81
CA ARG A 86 -5.20 20.67 -3.78
C ARG A 86 -6.68 20.36 -3.73
N GLN A 87 -7.43 21.11 -2.93
CA GLN A 87 -8.89 21.01 -2.92
C GLN A 87 -9.47 21.41 -4.29
N ALA A 88 -8.95 22.47 -4.88
CA ALA A 88 -9.32 22.89 -6.24
C ALA A 88 -9.01 21.79 -7.28
N LEU A 89 -7.83 21.13 -7.18
CA LEU A 89 -7.50 20.01 -8.06
C LEU A 89 -8.52 18.87 -7.94
N ALA A 90 -8.95 18.52 -6.72
CA ALA A 90 -9.95 17.47 -6.53
C ALA A 90 -11.30 17.82 -7.19
N GLN A 91 -11.81 19.02 -6.97
CA GLN A 91 -13.08 19.49 -7.49
C GLN A 91 -13.06 19.64 -9.03
N ILE A 92 -12.02 20.27 -9.56
CA ILE A 92 -11.87 20.50 -11.00
C ILE A 92 -11.62 19.18 -11.74
N SER A 93 -10.83 18.25 -11.17
CA SER A 93 -10.62 16.93 -11.79
C SER A 93 -11.91 16.12 -11.85
N ALA A 94 -12.72 16.15 -10.80
CA ALA A 94 -14.03 15.48 -10.81
C ALA A 94 -14.92 16.03 -11.94
N ALA A 95 -15.02 17.35 -12.09
CA ALA A 95 -15.80 17.99 -13.14
C ALA A 95 -15.25 17.68 -14.54
N PHE A 96 -13.92 17.71 -14.71
CA PHE A 96 -13.24 17.45 -15.98
C PHE A 96 -13.51 16.04 -16.51
N PHE A 97 -13.49 15.03 -15.64
CA PHE A 97 -13.77 13.64 -15.98
C PHE A 97 -15.26 13.27 -15.95
N GLY A 98 -16.17 14.22 -15.65
CA GLY A 98 -17.61 13.98 -15.63
C GLY A 98 -18.09 13.25 -14.38
N VAL A 99 -17.46 13.50 -13.24
CA VAL A 99 -17.83 13.00 -11.89
C VAL A 99 -17.86 11.45 -11.81
N PRO A 100 -16.85 10.74 -12.32
CA PRO A 100 -16.88 9.28 -12.46
C PRO A 100 -16.98 8.53 -11.13
N GLN A 101 -16.59 9.15 -10.01
CA GLN A 101 -16.72 8.60 -8.67
C GLN A 101 -18.18 8.38 -8.22
N ARG A 102 -19.16 8.90 -8.95
CA ARG A 102 -20.59 8.67 -8.70
C ARG A 102 -21.14 7.44 -9.42
N ASP A 103 -20.42 6.96 -10.41
CA ASP A 103 -20.85 5.87 -11.29
C ASP A 103 -20.36 4.50 -10.81
N VAL A 104 -19.46 4.47 -9.81
CA VAL A 104 -18.90 3.25 -9.21
C VAL A 104 -19.10 3.27 -7.69
N THR A 105 -19.23 2.09 -7.09
CA THR A 105 -19.27 1.94 -5.63
C THR A 105 -17.85 1.94 -5.10
N ILE A 106 -17.46 2.97 -4.34
CA ILE A 106 -16.09 3.14 -3.83
C ILE A 106 -16.01 2.68 -2.38
N ILE A 107 -15.02 1.85 -2.11
CA ILE A 107 -14.73 1.22 -0.82
C ILE A 107 -13.34 1.65 -0.41
N GLY A 108 -13.19 2.23 0.79
CA GLY A 108 -11.92 2.72 1.30
C GLY A 108 -11.38 1.88 2.46
N GLY A 109 -10.09 1.56 2.44
CA GLY A 109 -9.41 0.90 3.56
C GLY A 109 -8.34 1.80 4.18
N THR A 110 -8.38 2.05 5.49
CA THR A 110 -7.33 2.80 6.22
C THR A 110 -6.83 2.04 7.43
N GLY A 111 -5.63 2.40 7.88
CA GLY A 111 -4.94 1.81 9.02
C GLY A 111 -3.43 1.93 8.88
N THR A 112 -2.69 1.46 9.86
CA THR A 112 -1.23 1.40 9.76
C THR A 112 -0.80 0.23 8.88
N LYS A 113 -1.28 -0.97 9.17
CA LYS A 113 -0.99 -2.23 8.44
C LYS A 113 -2.27 -2.87 7.90
N GLY A 114 -2.14 -3.81 6.98
CA GLY A 114 -3.24 -4.59 6.44
C GLY A 114 -4.04 -3.96 5.29
N LYS A 115 -3.88 -2.67 5.00
CA LYS A 115 -4.63 -1.98 3.92
C LYS A 115 -4.52 -2.68 2.57
N THR A 116 -3.30 -2.95 2.13
CA THR A 116 -3.03 -3.63 0.83
C THR A 116 -3.65 -5.02 0.82
N THR A 117 -3.42 -5.79 1.88
CA THR A 117 -3.97 -7.16 2.00
C THR A 117 -5.50 -7.14 1.93
N VAL A 118 -6.15 -6.26 2.68
CA VAL A 118 -7.62 -6.14 2.66
C VAL A 118 -8.12 -5.71 1.28
N ALA A 119 -7.50 -4.69 0.66
CA ALA A 119 -7.95 -4.18 -0.63
C ALA A 119 -7.79 -5.21 -1.76
N GLU A 120 -6.62 -5.84 -1.87
CA GLU A 120 -6.33 -6.87 -2.88
C GLU A 120 -7.20 -8.12 -2.68
N THR A 121 -7.31 -8.59 -1.43
CA THR A 121 -8.14 -9.75 -1.10
C THR A 121 -9.61 -9.48 -1.40
N ALA A 122 -10.15 -8.35 -0.97
CA ALA A 122 -11.55 -7.99 -1.22
C ALA A 122 -11.85 -7.91 -2.72
N CYS A 123 -10.99 -7.25 -3.50
CA CYS A 123 -11.13 -7.14 -4.95
C CYS A 123 -11.07 -8.54 -5.61
N SER A 124 -10.12 -9.38 -5.22
CA SER A 124 -9.98 -10.75 -5.75
C SER A 124 -11.21 -11.61 -5.43
N VAL A 125 -11.69 -11.59 -4.19
CA VAL A 125 -12.91 -12.30 -3.76
C VAL A 125 -14.11 -11.79 -4.55
N MET A 126 -14.33 -10.48 -4.62
CA MET A 126 -15.45 -9.89 -5.37
C MET A 126 -15.44 -10.32 -6.85
N ASN A 127 -14.29 -10.27 -7.51
CA ASN A 127 -14.17 -10.71 -8.90
C ASN A 127 -14.45 -12.20 -9.08
N ARG A 128 -13.98 -13.07 -8.17
CA ARG A 128 -14.29 -14.51 -8.18
C ARG A 128 -15.78 -14.79 -8.02
N MET A 129 -16.46 -13.93 -7.28
CA MET A 129 -17.92 -14.01 -7.09
C MET A 129 -18.72 -13.32 -8.22
N GLY A 130 -18.06 -12.84 -9.28
CA GLY A 130 -18.72 -12.18 -10.41
C GLY A 130 -19.10 -10.72 -10.13
N LEU A 131 -18.59 -10.11 -9.07
CA LEU A 131 -18.76 -8.69 -8.75
C LEU A 131 -17.61 -7.92 -9.38
N ALA A 132 -17.81 -7.32 -10.55
CA ALA A 132 -16.76 -6.61 -11.30
C ALA A 132 -16.09 -5.52 -10.45
N CYS A 133 -14.89 -5.80 -9.97
CA CYS A 133 -14.15 -4.99 -9.00
C CYS A 133 -12.78 -4.57 -9.55
N GLY A 134 -12.40 -3.32 -9.29
CA GLY A 134 -11.04 -2.81 -9.45
C GLY A 134 -10.41 -2.51 -8.10
N VAL A 135 -9.09 -2.48 -8.05
CA VAL A 135 -8.30 -2.13 -6.85
C VAL A 135 -7.35 -0.98 -7.14
N ILE A 136 -7.14 -0.10 -6.15
CA ILE A 136 -6.13 0.99 -6.19
C ILE A 136 -5.35 0.94 -4.87
N GLY A 137 -4.03 0.81 -4.94
CA GLY A 137 -3.22 0.73 -3.73
C GLY A 137 -1.72 0.84 -3.98
N SER A 138 -0.95 0.32 -3.04
CA SER A 138 0.52 0.36 -3.09
C SER A 138 1.10 -0.40 -4.28
N ASN A 139 0.40 -1.41 -4.79
CA ASN A 139 0.78 -2.17 -5.97
C ASN A 139 0.30 -1.52 -7.29
N GLY A 140 -0.22 -0.28 -7.24
CA GLY A 140 -0.82 0.38 -8.39
C GLY A 140 -2.33 0.21 -8.46
N ALA A 141 -2.89 0.31 -9.67
CA ALA A 141 -4.30 0.07 -9.94
C ALA A 141 -4.46 -1.14 -10.87
N ALA A 142 -5.38 -2.05 -10.53
CA ALA A 142 -5.70 -3.21 -11.36
C ALA A 142 -7.22 -3.33 -11.56
N TYR A 143 -7.65 -3.54 -12.80
CA TYR A 143 -9.06 -3.69 -13.17
C TYR A 143 -9.21 -4.30 -14.56
N ALA A 144 -10.22 -5.12 -14.77
CA ALA A 144 -10.55 -5.73 -16.07
C ALA A 144 -9.33 -6.32 -16.82
N GLY A 145 -8.41 -6.99 -16.08
CA GLY A 145 -7.17 -7.56 -16.63
C GLY A 145 -6.07 -6.53 -16.94
N LYS A 146 -6.28 -5.24 -16.66
CA LYS A 146 -5.30 -4.16 -16.84
C LYS A 146 -4.57 -3.87 -15.54
N HIS A 147 -3.31 -3.46 -15.65
CA HIS A 147 -2.52 -2.95 -14.54
C HIS A 147 -1.93 -1.58 -14.88
N VAL A 148 -2.05 -0.62 -13.97
CA VAL A 148 -1.57 0.76 -14.13
C VAL A 148 -0.73 1.12 -12.90
N GLY A 149 0.55 1.41 -13.10
CA GLY A 149 1.43 1.89 -12.02
C GLY A 149 0.98 3.24 -11.47
N THR A 150 1.07 3.41 -10.16
CA THR A 150 0.79 4.67 -9.46
C THR A 150 2.02 5.15 -8.70
N SER A 151 2.16 6.46 -8.52
CA SER A 151 3.30 7.04 -7.79
C SER A 151 3.13 6.98 -6.27
N ASN A 152 1.91 6.83 -5.81
CA ASN A 152 1.54 6.82 -4.39
C ASN A 152 0.55 5.70 -4.13
N THR A 153 0.53 5.17 -2.91
CA THR A 153 -0.49 4.22 -2.43
C THR A 153 -1.92 4.72 -2.70
N THR A 154 -2.15 6.00 -2.45
CA THR A 154 -3.38 6.70 -2.84
C THR A 154 -2.97 7.81 -3.79
N PRO A 155 -3.27 7.70 -5.09
CA PRO A 155 -2.90 8.69 -6.10
C PRO A 155 -3.45 10.09 -5.80
N GLU A 156 -2.92 11.12 -6.47
CA GLU A 156 -3.50 12.46 -6.43
C GLU A 156 -4.92 12.45 -7.04
N SER A 157 -5.74 13.41 -6.69
CA SER A 157 -7.16 13.45 -7.09
C SER A 157 -7.36 13.41 -8.62
N TYR A 158 -6.47 14.01 -9.39
CA TYR A 158 -6.50 13.92 -10.85
C TYR A 158 -6.38 12.47 -11.35
N GLU A 159 -5.38 11.74 -10.86
CA GLU A 159 -5.18 10.34 -11.23
C GLU A 159 -6.31 9.46 -10.75
N LEU A 160 -6.88 9.73 -9.56
CA LEU A 160 -8.04 8.99 -9.05
C LEU A 160 -9.24 9.16 -9.97
N MET A 161 -9.60 10.38 -10.36
CA MET A 161 -10.73 10.63 -11.26
C MET A 161 -10.50 9.99 -12.63
N ARG A 162 -9.27 10.04 -13.15
CA ARG A 162 -8.90 9.37 -14.42
C ARG A 162 -9.04 7.85 -14.29
N LEU A 163 -8.62 7.26 -13.19
CA LEU A 163 -8.76 5.81 -12.93
C LEU A 163 -10.23 5.41 -12.80
N PHE A 164 -11.03 6.14 -12.01
CA PHE A 164 -12.46 5.85 -11.87
C PHE A 164 -13.18 5.94 -13.23
N ARG A 165 -12.85 6.93 -14.06
CA ARG A 165 -13.37 7.04 -15.41
C ARG A 165 -13.02 5.82 -16.25
N ALA A 166 -11.75 5.42 -16.25
CA ALA A 166 -11.28 4.26 -17.00
C ALA A 166 -11.91 2.94 -16.49
N MET A 167 -12.02 2.77 -15.18
CA MET A 167 -12.67 1.61 -14.57
C MET A 167 -14.15 1.51 -14.93
N ARG A 168 -14.87 2.63 -14.83
CA ARG A 168 -16.28 2.72 -15.24
C ARG A 168 -16.47 2.34 -16.70
N ASP A 169 -15.63 2.88 -17.58
CA ASP A 169 -15.72 2.65 -19.03
C ASP A 169 -15.41 1.18 -19.40
N GLU A 170 -14.69 0.44 -18.53
CA GLU A 170 -14.45 -1.02 -18.62
C GLU A 170 -15.49 -1.87 -17.87
N GLY A 171 -16.57 -1.27 -17.39
CA GLY A 171 -17.66 -1.99 -16.72
C GLY A 171 -17.41 -2.38 -15.27
N VAL A 172 -16.39 -1.82 -14.63
CA VAL A 172 -16.14 -2.00 -13.18
C VAL A 172 -17.27 -1.32 -12.40
N ARG A 173 -17.82 -2.05 -11.42
CA ARG A 173 -18.91 -1.57 -10.57
C ARG A 173 -18.46 -1.22 -9.16
N TYR A 174 -17.41 -1.88 -8.67
CA TYR A 174 -16.86 -1.71 -7.33
C TYR A 174 -15.38 -1.33 -7.43
N VAL A 175 -14.95 -0.38 -6.63
CA VAL A 175 -13.53 -0.01 -6.53
C VAL A 175 -13.12 -0.07 -5.06
N VAL A 176 -12.22 -1.00 -4.73
CA VAL A 176 -11.61 -1.06 -3.40
C VAL A 176 -10.29 -0.31 -3.44
N MET A 177 -10.09 0.64 -2.53
CA MET A 177 -8.86 1.43 -2.54
C MET A 177 -8.25 1.61 -1.15
N GLU A 178 -6.92 1.63 -1.12
CA GLU A 178 -6.19 2.06 0.07
C GLU A 178 -6.32 3.57 0.22
N VAL A 179 -6.65 4.01 1.44
CA VAL A 179 -6.72 5.44 1.78
C VAL A 179 -5.70 5.74 2.86
N SER A 180 -4.58 6.33 2.45
CA SER A 180 -3.48 6.71 3.33
C SER A 180 -3.82 7.96 4.15
N SER A 181 -3.19 8.10 5.33
CA SER A 181 -3.35 9.30 6.15
C SER A 181 -2.93 10.58 5.43
N GLN A 182 -1.87 10.50 4.63
CA GLN A 182 -1.41 11.63 3.80
C GLN A 182 -2.42 12.00 2.71
N ALA A 183 -3.10 11.02 2.11
CA ALA A 183 -4.14 11.31 1.12
C ALA A 183 -5.30 12.11 1.72
N LEU A 184 -5.72 11.73 2.92
CA LEU A 184 -6.75 12.44 3.68
C LEU A 184 -6.29 13.83 4.16
N ALA A 185 -5.03 13.94 4.59
CA ALA A 185 -4.45 15.23 5.00
C ALA A 185 -4.23 16.19 3.82
N ARG A 186 -4.00 15.66 2.60
CA ARG A 186 -3.66 16.44 1.40
C ARG A 186 -4.78 16.51 0.37
N HIS A 187 -6.02 16.35 0.77
CA HIS A 187 -7.22 16.51 -0.06
C HIS A 187 -7.29 15.61 -1.32
N ARG A 188 -6.55 14.48 -1.37
CA ARG A 188 -6.53 13.61 -2.54
C ARG A 188 -7.85 12.89 -2.80
N VAL A 189 -8.61 12.67 -1.73
CA VAL A 189 -9.90 11.96 -1.76
C VAL A 189 -11.11 12.87 -1.49
N ASP A 190 -10.91 14.18 -1.54
CA ASP A 190 -12.01 15.13 -1.36
C ASP A 190 -13.04 14.97 -2.49
N GLY A 191 -14.31 15.12 -2.15
CA GLY A 191 -15.43 14.91 -3.08
C GLY A 191 -15.73 13.46 -3.44
N ILE A 192 -15.03 12.49 -2.80
CA ILE A 192 -15.37 11.06 -2.85
C ILE A 192 -16.26 10.74 -1.65
N THR A 193 -17.41 10.14 -1.91
CA THR A 193 -18.23 9.49 -0.89
C THR A 193 -17.96 8.00 -0.94
N PHE A 194 -17.35 7.47 0.10
CA PHE A 194 -17.14 6.03 0.22
C PHE A 194 -18.45 5.36 0.64
N ASP A 195 -18.84 4.30 -0.06
CA ASP A 195 -20.00 3.51 0.37
C ASP A 195 -19.67 2.76 1.67
N THR A 196 -18.51 2.14 1.72
CA THR A 196 -17.99 1.46 2.92
C THR A 196 -16.54 1.88 3.17
N ALA A 197 -16.18 2.07 4.44
CA ALA A 197 -14.80 2.29 4.87
C ALA A 197 -14.38 1.27 5.92
N VAL A 198 -13.15 0.75 5.84
CA VAL A 198 -12.59 -0.23 6.77
C VAL A 198 -11.46 0.39 7.57
N PHE A 199 -11.51 0.24 8.89
CA PHE A 199 -10.42 0.51 9.81
C PHE A 199 -9.75 -0.80 10.23
N THR A 200 -8.47 -0.97 9.88
CA THR A 200 -7.74 -2.21 10.20
C THR A 200 -7.04 -2.15 11.55
N ASN A 201 -6.18 -1.19 11.77
CA ASN A 201 -5.42 -0.98 13.01
C ASN A 201 -4.71 0.37 13.00
N LEU A 202 -4.23 0.81 14.18
CA LEU A 202 -3.42 2.01 14.30
C LEU A 202 -2.26 1.81 15.27
N SER A 203 -1.06 2.13 14.81
CA SER A 203 0.15 2.19 15.63
C SER A 203 1.01 3.36 15.17
N PRO A 204 1.91 3.91 16.01
CA PRO A 204 2.81 4.98 15.61
C PRO A 204 3.63 4.62 14.38
N ASP A 205 3.42 5.36 13.29
CA ASP A 205 4.14 5.24 12.03
C ASP A 205 4.00 6.58 11.28
N HIS A 206 4.82 6.83 10.28
CA HIS A 206 4.73 8.04 9.46
C HIS A 206 4.80 9.37 10.24
N ILE A 207 5.56 9.42 11.33
CA ILE A 207 5.79 10.64 12.13
C ILE A 207 7.17 11.18 11.77
N GLY A 208 7.23 12.42 11.28
CA GLY A 208 8.47 13.06 10.86
C GLY A 208 8.23 14.35 10.09
N THR A 209 9.29 15.05 9.76
CA THR A 209 9.24 16.40 9.16
C THR A 209 8.57 16.46 7.79
N GLU A 210 8.58 15.38 7.03
CA GLU A 210 7.99 15.32 5.69
C GLU A 210 6.61 14.58 5.68
N GLU A 211 6.20 14.02 6.81
CA GLU A 211 4.99 13.21 6.92
C GLU A 211 3.98 13.87 7.89
N HIS A 212 3.75 13.29 9.06
CA HIS A 212 2.88 13.88 10.09
C HIS A 212 3.72 14.48 11.22
N PRO A 213 3.36 15.66 11.74
CA PRO A 213 4.12 16.29 12.83
C PRO A 213 4.10 15.46 14.11
N ASP A 214 3.01 14.74 14.37
CA ASP A 214 2.83 13.91 15.55
C ASP A 214 1.80 12.78 15.33
N TYR A 215 1.66 11.93 16.33
CA TYR A 215 0.72 10.82 16.31
C TYR A 215 -0.75 11.25 16.26
N ALA A 216 -1.10 12.33 16.93
CA ALA A 216 -2.47 12.84 16.95
C ALA A 216 -2.89 13.26 15.54
N HIS A 217 -2.06 14.03 14.85
CA HIS A 217 -2.31 14.43 13.46
C HIS A 217 -2.41 13.22 12.51
N TYR A 218 -1.56 12.19 12.70
CA TYR A 218 -1.62 10.94 11.92
C TYR A 218 -2.94 10.20 12.13
N ARG A 219 -3.37 10.03 13.39
CA ARG A 219 -4.61 9.39 13.79
C ARG A 219 -5.84 10.15 13.27
N ASP A 220 -5.87 11.45 13.51
CA ASP A 220 -6.99 12.32 13.12
C ASP A 220 -7.14 12.42 11.60
N SER A 221 -6.03 12.40 10.88
CA SER A 221 -6.04 12.31 9.42
C SER A 221 -6.78 11.05 8.94
N LYS A 222 -6.48 9.88 9.51
CA LYS A 222 -7.18 8.63 9.14
C LYS A 222 -8.66 8.66 9.50
N LYS A 223 -9.00 9.27 10.63
CA LYS A 223 -10.39 9.39 11.09
C LYS A 223 -11.27 10.14 10.10
N ARG A 224 -10.71 11.09 9.30
CA ARG A 224 -11.45 11.83 8.28
C ARG A 224 -12.16 10.93 7.26
N LEU A 225 -11.64 9.72 7.00
CA LEU A 225 -12.29 8.76 6.11
C LEU A 225 -13.71 8.42 6.56
N PHE A 226 -13.94 8.32 7.88
CA PHE A 226 -15.23 7.95 8.46
C PHE A 226 -16.24 9.11 8.51
N ALA A 227 -15.80 10.32 8.21
CA ALA A 227 -16.69 11.45 7.92
C ALA A 227 -17.14 11.49 6.45
N GLN A 228 -16.48 10.72 5.57
CA GLN A 228 -16.75 10.68 4.13
C GLN A 228 -17.34 9.33 3.68
N CYS A 229 -17.71 8.44 4.60
CA CYS A 229 -18.31 7.15 4.26
C CYS A 229 -19.75 7.03 4.77
N ARG A 230 -20.52 6.13 4.16
CA ARG A 230 -21.87 5.77 4.59
C ARG A 230 -21.84 4.73 5.71
N HIS A 231 -20.93 3.75 5.59
CA HIS A 231 -20.77 2.69 6.58
C HIS A 231 -19.29 2.48 6.92
N GLY A 232 -18.96 2.47 8.21
CA GLY A 232 -17.63 2.17 8.74
C GLY A 232 -17.58 0.75 9.34
N ILE A 233 -16.54 -0.01 9.00
CA ILE A 233 -16.24 -1.34 9.56
C ILE A 233 -14.97 -1.22 10.39
N PHE A 234 -15.03 -1.51 11.70
CA PHE A 234 -13.94 -1.23 12.63
C PHE A 234 -13.42 -2.50 13.29
N ASN A 235 -12.10 -2.63 13.40
CA ASN A 235 -11.46 -3.65 14.22
C ASN A 235 -11.62 -3.32 15.70
N ALA A 236 -12.52 -4.01 16.40
CA ALA A 236 -12.80 -3.77 17.81
C ALA A 236 -11.66 -4.18 18.75
N ASP A 237 -10.71 -5.00 18.31
CA ASP A 237 -9.55 -5.39 19.10
C ASP A 237 -8.45 -4.30 19.08
N ASP A 238 -8.51 -3.36 18.13
CA ASP A 238 -7.55 -2.25 18.10
C ASP A 238 -7.89 -1.20 19.18
N PRO A 239 -6.90 -0.75 19.98
CA PRO A 239 -7.13 0.23 21.06
C PRO A 239 -7.72 1.56 20.58
N GLU A 240 -7.47 1.95 19.33
CA GLU A 240 -7.95 3.22 18.76
C GLU A 240 -9.35 3.09 18.11
N ALA A 241 -9.94 1.89 18.09
CA ALA A 241 -11.24 1.66 17.44
C ALA A 241 -12.34 2.59 17.96
N GLU A 242 -12.45 2.75 19.29
CA GLU A 242 -13.44 3.63 19.93
C GLU A 242 -13.23 5.09 19.50
N TYR A 243 -11.96 5.54 19.45
CA TYR A 243 -11.64 6.89 18.99
C TYR A 243 -12.02 7.10 17.53
N MET A 244 -11.76 6.12 16.67
CA MET A 244 -12.12 6.19 15.25
C MET A 244 -13.63 6.22 15.02
N MET A 245 -14.39 5.50 15.83
CA MET A 245 -15.86 5.48 15.78
C MET A 245 -16.50 6.75 16.34
N ALA A 246 -15.89 7.35 17.38
CA ALA A 246 -16.47 8.47 18.11
C ALA A 246 -16.69 9.70 17.20
N GLY A 247 -17.93 10.21 17.18
CA GLY A 247 -18.30 11.39 16.38
C GLY A 247 -18.31 11.18 14.85
N SER A 248 -18.03 9.97 14.36
CA SER A 248 -18.17 9.65 12.93
C SER A 248 -19.67 9.51 12.58
N PRO A 249 -20.16 10.18 11.52
CA PRO A 249 -21.59 10.21 11.19
C PRO A 249 -22.07 8.92 10.50
N CYS A 250 -21.16 8.06 10.06
CA CYS A 250 -21.50 6.83 9.34
C CYS A 250 -22.20 5.80 10.22
N GLU A 251 -22.93 4.87 9.59
CA GLU A 251 -23.32 3.60 10.21
C GLU A 251 -22.06 2.83 10.61
N LYS A 252 -22.14 2.02 11.66
CA LYS A 252 -20.97 1.33 12.20
C LYS A 252 -21.23 -0.16 12.36
N SER A 253 -20.24 -0.96 12.01
CA SER A 253 -20.13 -2.37 12.40
C SER A 253 -18.69 -2.68 12.82
N THR A 254 -18.53 -3.77 13.56
CA THR A 254 -17.27 -4.14 14.17
C THR A 254 -16.90 -5.56 13.80
N TYR A 255 -15.59 -5.86 13.74
CA TYR A 255 -15.07 -7.21 13.69
C TYR A 255 -13.94 -7.39 14.71
N ALA A 256 -13.74 -8.63 15.18
CA ALA A 256 -12.74 -8.95 16.18
C ALA A 256 -12.38 -10.44 16.20
N ILE A 257 -11.28 -10.77 16.86
CA ILE A 257 -10.94 -12.14 17.28
C ILE A 257 -11.24 -12.29 18.77
N HIS A 258 -10.78 -11.35 19.60
CA HIS A 258 -10.75 -11.47 21.05
C HIS A 258 -11.94 -10.77 21.75
N ARG A 259 -12.29 -9.54 21.31
CA ARG A 259 -13.36 -8.76 21.91
C ARG A 259 -14.74 -9.10 21.31
N PRO A 260 -15.85 -8.79 22.00
CA PRO A 260 -17.16 -8.81 21.40
C PRO A 260 -17.23 -7.89 20.17
N ALA A 261 -17.83 -8.36 19.09
CA ALA A 261 -17.99 -7.64 17.83
C ALA A 261 -19.18 -8.19 17.05
N ASP A 262 -19.68 -7.43 16.06
CA ASP A 262 -20.76 -7.87 15.17
C ASP A 262 -20.35 -9.09 14.33
N LEU A 263 -19.09 -9.14 13.89
CA LEU A 263 -18.47 -10.30 13.26
C LEU A 263 -17.25 -10.72 14.06
N ARG A 264 -17.32 -11.86 14.75
CA ARG A 264 -16.23 -12.37 15.57
C ARG A 264 -15.69 -13.67 15.01
N ALA A 265 -14.35 -13.78 14.91
CA ALA A 265 -13.72 -15.08 14.63
C ALA A 265 -13.71 -15.95 15.87
N GLU A 266 -13.98 -17.23 15.65
CA GLU A 266 -13.91 -18.30 16.63
C GLU A 266 -13.05 -19.43 16.08
N ARG A 267 -12.48 -20.29 16.97
CA ARG A 267 -11.70 -21.48 16.58
C ARG A 267 -10.60 -21.18 15.58
N VAL A 268 -9.82 -20.15 15.87
CA VAL A 268 -8.68 -19.76 15.01
C VAL A 268 -7.58 -20.79 15.12
N ASN A 269 -7.24 -21.46 14.03
CA ASN A 269 -6.24 -22.52 13.95
C ASN A 269 -5.24 -22.26 12.83
N ILE A 270 -4.02 -22.79 12.99
CA ILE A 270 -3.01 -22.82 11.94
C ILE A 270 -3.37 -23.93 10.95
N LEU A 271 -3.35 -23.60 9.65
CA LEU A 271 -3.51 -24.54 8.56
C LEU A 271 -2.15 -24.83 7.94
N LYS A 272 -1.71 -26.11 8.02
CA LYS A 272 -0.49 -26.60 7.38
C LYS A 272 -0.79 -27.95 6.73
N ALA A 273 -0.71 -28.04 5.42
CA ALA A 273 -0.91 -29.27 4.66
C ALA A 273 0.05 -29.29 3.46
N GLY A 274 1.17 -30.01 3.58
CA GLY A 274 2.26 -29.95 2.60
C GLY A 274 2.82 -28.53 2.49
N ASP A 275 2.82 -27.97 1.29
CA ASP A 275 3.26 -26.59 1.01
C ASP A 275 2.16 -25.54 1.23
N LEU A 276 0.98 -25.96 1.71
CA LEU A 276 -0.09 -25.05 2.05
C LEU A 276 0.12 -24.51 3.47
N PHE A 277 0.40 -23.21 3.54
CA PHE A 277 0.50 -22.44 4.78
C PHE A 277 -0.70 -21.48 4.85
N GLY A 278 -1.34 -21.38 6.00
CA GLY A 278 -2.51 -20.53 6.15
C GLY A 278 -3.14 -20.58 7.53
N MET A 279 -4.37 -20.06 7.61
CA MET A 279 -5.19 -20.09 8.82
C MET A 279 -6.60 -20.61 8.52
N GLU A 280 -7.20 -21.23 9.51
CA GLU A 280 -8.61 -21.60 9.54
C GLU A 280 -9.29 -20.85 10.69
N PHE A 281 -10.49 -20.35 10.46
CA PHE A 281 -11.33 -19.77 11.51
C PHE A 281 -12.81 -19.93 11.18
N THR A 282 -13.66 -19.84 12.21
CA THR A 282 -15.11 -19.83 12.06
C THR A 282 -15.65 -18.44 12.40
N ALA A 283 -16.55 -17.89 11.59
CA ALA A 283 -17.23 -16.64 11.89
C ALA A 283 -18.68 -16.72 11.39
N ALA A 284 -19.65 -16.25 12.19
CA ALA A 284 -21.08 -16.32 11.91
C ALA A 284 -21.54 -17.71 11.43
N GLY A 285 -21.00 -18.79 12.04
CA GLY A 285 -21.34 -20.18 11.72
C GLY A 285 -20.70 -20.75 10.45
N THR A 286 -19.90 -19.98 9.71
CA THR A 286 -19.18 -20.40 8.51
C THR A 286 -17.71 -20.60 8.80
N THR A 287 -17.11 -21.69 8.31
CA THR A 287 -15.66 -21.92 8.39
C THR A 287 -14.96 -21.34 7.17
N TYR A 288 -13.92 -20.58 7.41
CA TYR A 288 -13.08 -19.93 6.41
C TYR A 288 -11.66 -20.51 6.45
N HIS A 289 -11.11 -20.76 5.28
CA HIS A 289 -9.71 -21.11 5.09
C HIS A 289 -9.02 -19.98 4.32
N ILE A 290 -7.86 -19.54 4.78
CA ILE A 290 -7.06 -18.53 4.09
C ILE A 290 -5.63 -19.03 3.89
N ARG A 291 -5.07 -18.79 2.71
CA ARG A 291 -3.68 -19.12 2.37
C ARG A 291 -2.70 -18.02 2.79
N MET A 292 -3.04 -17.30 3.81
CA MET A 292 -2.26 -16.20 4.37
C MET A 292 -1.99 -16.53 5.84
N PRO A 293 -0.77 -16.93 6.20
CA PRO A 293 -0.38 -17.26 7.56
C PRO A 293 -0.47 -16.08 8.53
N GLY A 294 -0.67 -16.41 9.82
CA GLY A 294 -0.64 -15.46 10.92
C GLY A 294 -1.99 -14.87 11.30
N GLU A 295 -2.18 -14.67 12.61
CA GLU A 295 -3.42 -14.14 13.17
C GLU A 295 -3.80 -12.78 12.61
N TYR A 296 -2.81 -11.93 12.29
CA TYR A 296 -3.07 -10.65 11.65
C TYR A 296 -3.77 -10.79 10.27
N ASN A 297 -3.59 -11.92 9.59
CA ASN A 297 -4.32 -12.21 8.35
C ASN A 297 -5.73 -12.73 8.61
N VAL A 298 -6.01 -13.29 9.79
CA VAL A 298 -7.39 -13.55 10.21
C VAL A 298 -8.15 -12.24 10.38
N TYR A 299 -7.54 -11.20 10.99
CA TYR A 299 -8.13 -9.85 11.02
C TYR A 299 -8.39 -9.29 9.63
N ASN A 300 -7.42 -9.41 8.72
CA ASN A 300 -7.59 -8.95 7.33
C ASN A 300 -8.74 -9.71 6.63
N ALA A 301 -8.83 -11.02 6.83
CA ALA A 301 -9.89 -11.85 6.28
C ALA A 301 -11.27 -11.51 6.88
N LEU A 302 -11.36 -11.28 8.19
CA LEU A 302 -12.60 -10.82 8.83
C LEU A 302 -13.06 -9.49 8.28
N ALA A 303 -12.12 -8.55 8.07
CA ALA A 303 -12.43 -7.26 7.44
C ALA A 303 -13.01 -7.47 6.03
N VAL A 304 -12.43 -8.40 5.24
CA VAL A 304 -12.93 -8.75 3.91
C VAL A 304 -14.31 -9.42 3.99
N VAL A 305 -14.51 -10.35 4.91
CA VAL A 305 -15.82 -11.01 5.11
C VAL A 305 -16.89 -9.99 5.49
N ALA A 306 -16.60 -9.10 6.45
CA ALA A 306 -17.51 -8.03 6.84
C ALA A 306 -17.81 -7.07 5.69
N LEU A 307 -16.79 -6.73 4.90
CA LEU A 307 -16.90 -5.83 3.75
C LEU A 307 -17.73 -6.45 2.63
N VAL A 308 -17.31 -7.62 2.13
CA VAL A 308 -17.95 -8.28 0.97
C VAL A 308 -19.37 -8.73 1.31
N GLY A 309 -19.60 -9.17 2.54
CA GLY A 309 -20.93 -9.53 3.05
C GLY A 309 -21.97 -8.39 3.01
N ARG A 310 -21.54 -7.12 2.85
CA ARG A 310 -22.47 -6.00 2.62
C ARG A 310 -23.05 -5.96 1.20
N TYR A 311 -22.40 -6.61 0.25
CA TYR A 311 -22.77 -6.58 -1.18
C TYR A 311 -23.35 -7.91 -1.67
N THR A 312 -23.31 -8.95 -0.83
CA THR A 312 -23.85 -10.28 -1.18
C THR A 312 -24.13 -11.09 0.09
N ASP A 313 -25.16 -11.94 0.03
CA ASP A 313 -25.52 -12.91 1.05
C ASP A 313 -24.95 -14.33 0.77
N ARG A 314 -24.19 -14.49 -0.33
CA ARG A 314 -23.62 -15.78 -0.77
C ARG A 314 -22.39 -16.18 0.06
N THR A 315 -22.59 -16.45 1.35
CA THR A 315 -21.52 -16.66 2.34
C THR A 315 -20.65 -17.88 2.00
N CYS A 316 -21.23 -18.98 1.49
CA CYS A 316 -20.46 -20.16 1.11
C CYS A 316 -19.52 -19.88 -0.08
N GLU A 317 -20.00 -19.17 -1.10
CA GLU A 317 -19.19 -18.77 -2.24
C GLU A 317 -18.08 -17.77 -1.82
N LEU A 318 -18.38 -16.87 -0.87
CA LEU A 318 -17.38 -15.98 -0.29
C LEU A 318 -16.28 -16.79 0.41
N ALA A 319 -16.63 -17.77 1.25
CA ALA A 319 -15.66 -18.61 1.95
C ALA A 319 -14.80 -19.41 0.96
N GLU A 320 -15.40 -19.95 -0.09
CA GLU A 320 -14.68 -20.63 -1.16
C GLU A 320 -13.75 -19.66 -1.91
N ALA A 321 -14.24 -18.50 -2.36
CA ALA A 321 -13.45 -17.51 -3.06
C ALA A 321 -12.24 -17.04 -2.23
N LEU A 322 -12.43 -16.83 -0.92
CA LEU A 322 -11.39 -16.41 0.00
C LEU A 322 -10.28 -17.46 0.15
N SER A 323 -10.63 -18.75 0.08
CA SER A 323 -9.67 -19.85 0.23
C SER A 323 -8.63 -19.94 -0.90
N TYR A 324 -8.87 -19.30 -2.03
CA TYR A 324 -7.94 -19.24 -3.17
C TYR A 324 -7.08 -17.99 -3.20
N VAL A 325 -7.33 -17.00 -2.32
CA VAL A 325 -6.62 -15.73 -2.40
C VAL A 325 -5.26 -15.84 -1.75
N THR A 326 -4.25 -15.34 -2.46
CA THR A 326 -2.92 -15.02 -1.95
C THR A 326 -2.62 -13.57 -2.29
N VAL A 327 -1.85 -12.91 -1.46
CA VAL A 327 -1.42 -11.52 -1.71
C VAL A 327 0.07 -11.52 -2.03
N PRO A 328 0.45 -11.17 -3.26
CA PRO A 328 1.85 -11.19 -3.67
C PRO A 328 2.73 -10.37 -2.71
N GLY A 329 3.87 -10.92 -2.32
CA GLY A 329 4.82 -10.28 -1.41
C GLY A 329 4.37 -10.17 0.05
N ARG A 330 3.35 -10.95 0.48
CA ARG A 330 2.88 -11.00 1.87
C ARG A 330 2.83 -12.45 2.35
N PHE A 331 3.83 -12.89 3.08
CA PHE A 331 4.11 -14.28 3.44
C PHE A 331 3.88 -15.23 2.23
N GLU A 332 4.41 -14.84 1.11
CA GLU A 332 4.23 -15.57 -0.14
C GLU A 332 5.21 -16.75 -0.20
N VAL A 333 4.68 -17.97 -0.11
CA VAL A 333 5.48 -19.18 -0.23
C VAL A 333 5.79 -19.43 -1.71
N LEU A 334 7.08 -19.50 -2.05
CA LEU A 334 7.54 -19.88 -3.37
C LEU A 334 7.69 -21.40 -3.45
N PRO A 335 6.87 -22.08 -4.27
CA PRO A 335 6.98 -23.54 -4.41
C PRO A 335 8.25 -23.93 -5.17
N ASP A 336 8.76 -25.11 -4.88
CA ASP A 336 9.81 -25.80 -5.65
C ASP A 336 11.12 -25.01 -5.84
N VAL A 337 11.53 -24.18 -4.85
CA VAL A 337 12.80 -23.45 -4.89
C VAL A 337 13.97 -24.33 -4.41
N MET A 338 13.83 -24.92 -3.24
CA MET A 338 14.86 -25.82 -2.65
C MET A 338 14.23 -27.08 -2.06
N PRO A 339 14.72 -28.27 -2.37
CA PRO A 339 14.13 -29.54 -1.91
C PRO A 339 14.05 -29.63 -0.38
N GLY A 340 12.84 -29.90 0.12
CA GLY A 340 12.57 -30.07 1.55
C GLY A 340 12.65 -28.78 2.39
N CYS A 341 12.73 -27.62 1.75
CA CYS A 341 12.81 -26.31 2.39
C CYS A 341 11.62 -25.43 2.01
N THR A 342 11.30 -24.46 2.84
CA THR A 342 10.29 -23.44 2.55
C THR A 342 10.97 -22.09 2.25
N VAL A 343 10.61 -21.43 1.17
CA VAL A 343 11.09 -20.08 0.82
C VAL A 343 9.91 -19.13 0.79
N VAL A 344 10.02 -18.02 1.54
CA VAL A 344 8.95 -17.04 1.73
C VAL A 344 9.42 -15.66 1.30
N LEU A 345 8.63 -14.98 0.45
CA LEU A 345 8.77 -13.55 0.16
C LEU A 345 7.85 -12.75 1.07
N ASP A 346 8.38 -11.69 1.71
CA ASP A 346 7.58 -10.76 2.50
C ASP A 346 8.08 -9.32 2.41
N PHE A 347 7.17 -8.37 2.48
CA PHE A 347 7.46 -6.94 2.46
C PHE A 347 7.83 -6.37 3.84
N ALA A 348 8.06 -7.20 4.85
CA ALA A 348 8.43 -6.76 6.20
C ALA A 348 9.74 -5.97 6.17
N HIS A 349 9.64 -4.66 6.45
CA HIS A 349 10.74 -3.69 6.38
C HIS A 349 10.85 -2.78 7.62
N ASN A 350 10.11 -3.10 8.69
CA ASN A 350 10.19 -2.45 10.00
C ASN A 350 10.02 -3.48 11.11
N SER A 351 10.34 -3.11 12.35
CA SER A 351 10.36 -4.02 13.50
C SER A 351 8.99 -4.67 13.78
N ILE A 352 7.91 -3.93 13.63
CA ILE A 352 6.55 -4.45 13.91
C ILE A 352 6.20 -5.58 12.94
N SER A 353 6.36 -5.33 11.63
CA SER A 353 6.09 -6.34 10.60
C SER A 353 7.08 -7.50 10.65
N MET A 354 8.35 -7.24 10.98
CA MET A 354 9.36 -8.28 11.11
C MET A 354 9.08 -9.21 12.30
N ASN A 355 8.74 -8.68 13.47
CA ASN A 355 8.35 -9.49 14.62
C ASN A 355 7.12 -10.36 14.29
N ALA A 356 6.09 -9.79 13.65
CA ALA A 356 4.91 -10.55 13.26
C ALA A 356 5.25 -11.67 12.26
N LEU A 357 6.11 -11.38 11.26
CA LEU A 357 6.58 -12.35 10.28
C LEU A 357 7.35 -13.50 10.94
N LEU A 358 8.34 -13.19 11.80
CA LEU A 358 9.15 -14.17 12.50
C LEU A 358 8.30 -15.04 13.44
N GLN A 359 7.37 -14.42 14.19
CA GLN A 359 6.45 -15.16 15.06
C GLN A 359 5.55 -16.10 14.25
N THR A 360 5.02 -15.61 13.13
CA THR A 360 4.22 -16.42 12.22
C THR A 360 5.03 -17.57 11.65
N ALA A 361 6.24 -17.31 11.13
CA ALA A 361 7.12 -18.35 10.61
C ALA A 361 7.42 -19.42 11.68
N ARG A 362 7.71 -19.00 12.91
CA ARG A 362 7.98 -19.90 14.04
C ARG A 362 6.79 -20.79 14.40
N SER A 363 5.56 -20.31 14.22
CA SER A 363 4.35 -21.09 14.52
C SER A 363 4.13 -22.31 13.59
N TYR A 364 4.86 -22.36 12.47
CA TYR A 364 4.87 -23.51 11.55
C TYR A 364 5.97 -24.54 11.87
N ASP A 365 6.69 -24.34 12.97
CA ASP A 365 7.72 -25.26 13.48
C ASP A 365 8.81 -25.63 12.45
N PRO A 366 9.46 -24.64 11.82
CA PRO A 366 10.60 -24.90 10.94
C PRO A 366 11.82 -25.35 11.77
N ALA A 367 12.71 -26.15 11.16
CA ALA A 367 13.97 -26.54 11.81
C ALA A 367 14.82 -25.31 12.15
N ARG A 368 14.93 -24.36 11.23
CA ARG A 368 15.55 -23.04 11.42
C ARG A 368 14.84 -21.99 10.58
N ILE A 369 14.88 -20.75 11.05
CA ILE A 369 14.50 -19.55 10.30
C ILE A 369 15.77 -18.83 9.85
N ILE A 370 15.97 -18.71 8.53
CA ILE A 370 17.03 -17.94 7.92
C ILE A 370 16.38 -16.64 7.38
N ALA A 371 16.87 -15.46 7.80
CA ALA A 371 16.30 -14.19 7.37
C ALA A 371 17.31 -13.40 6.53
N VAL A 372 16.95 -13.13 5.26
CA VAL A 372 17.65 -12.17 4.40
C VAL A 372 16.87 -10.85 4.46
N PHE A 373 17.51 -9.79 4.93
CA PHE A 373 16.83 -8.53 5.15
C PHE A 373 17.76 -7.34 5.04
N GLY A 374 17.17 -6.18 4.79
CA GLY A 374 17.81 -4.89 4.82
C GLY A 374 16.81 -3.82 5.24
N THR A 375 17.20 -2.58 5.16
CA THR A 375 16.31 -1.45 5.39
C THR A 375 16.64 -0.32 4.44
N GLY A 376 15.61 0.46 4.10
CA GLY A 376 15.81 1.70 3.36
C GLY A 376 16.68 2.70 4.15
N GLY A 377 17.35 3.61 3.44
CA GLY A 377 18.26 4.64 3.95
C GLY A 377 17.63 5.67 4.90
N ARG A 378 16.68 5.22 5.75
CA ARG A 378 15.94 6.07 6.69
C ARG A 378 16.61 6.02 8.07
N THR A 379 16.07 6.52 9.10
CA THR A 379 16.69 6.80 10.40
C THR A 379 17.40 5.60 11.07
N ARG A 380 18.52 5.82 11.76
CA ARG A 380 19.24 4.83 12.57
C ARG A 380 18.35 4.07 13.54
N VAL A 381 17.40 4.74 14.18
CA VAL A 381 16.43 4.12 15.10
C VAL A 381 15.67 2.98 14.42
N ARG A 382 15.23 3.16 13.20
CA ARG A 382 14.50 2.13 12.44
C ARG A 382 15.40 0.95 12.06
N ARG A 383 16.67 1.22 11.73
CA ARG A 383 17.69 0.18 11.45
C ARG A 383 17.91 -0.71 12.66
N HIS A 384 18.11 -0.10 13.84
CA HIS A 384 18.35 -0.83 15.08
C HIS A 384 17.13 -1.64 15.51
N GLN A 385 15.93 -1.06 15.50
CA GLN A 385 14.71 -1.79 15.86
C GLN A 385 14.47 -3.01 14.95
N LEU A 386 14.79 -2.91 13.67
CA LEU A 386 14.69 -4.02 12.72
C LEU A 386 15.76 -5.07 12.99
N GLY A 387 17.03 -4.66 13.20
CA GLY A 387 18.14 -5.52 13.53
C GLY A 387 17.89 -6.31 14.82
N GLU A 388 17.39 -5.66 15.87
CA GLU A 388 17.04 -6.31 17.15
C GLU A 388 15.92 -7.35 16.98
N ALA A 389 14.93 -7.08 16.16
CA ALA A 389 13.83 -8.02 15.88
C ALA A 389 14.38 -9.32 15.25
N VAL A 390 15.24 -9.19 14.23
CA VAL A 390 15.85 -10.34 13.56
C VAL A 390 16.84 -11.07 14.46
N ALA A 391 17.68 -10.33 15.20
CA ALA A 391 18.66 -10.89 16.11
C ALA A 391 18.06 -11.82 17.18
N LYS A 392 16.80 -11.57 17.57
CA LYS A 392 16.05 -12.36 18.57
C LYS A 392 15.18 -13.45 17.96
N GLY A 393 14.69 -13.25 16.73
CA GLY A 393 13.64 -14.10 16.15
C GLY A 393 14.11 -15.12 15.12
N ALA A 394 15.26 -14.88 14.46
CA ALA A 394 15.84 -15.78 13.47
C ALA A 394 16.90 -16.72 14.09
N ASP A 395 17.28 -17.77 13.34
CA ASP A 395 18.37 -18.69 13.68
C ASP A 395 19.65 -18.37 12.88
N LEU A 396 19.52 -17.66 11.76
CA LEU A 396 20.60 -17.09 10.96
C LEU A 396 20.11 -15.80 10.28
N ALA A 397 20.89 -14.73 10.42
CA ALA A 397 20.59 -13.44 9.81
C ALA A 397 21.59 -13.09 8.69
N ILE A 398 21.07 -12.69 7.53
CA ILE A 398 21.87 -12.21 6.41
C ILE A 398 21.43 -10.78 6.13
N ILE A 399 22.28 -9.82 6.51
CA ILE A 399 22.03 -8.40 6.39
C ILE A 399 22.51 -7.95 5.01
N THR A 400 21.63 -7.34 4.22
CA THR A 400 21.94 -6.97 2.84
C THR A 400 21.32 -5.65 2.44
N THR A 401 21.60 -5.21 1.21
CA THR A 401 21.01 -4.01 0.62
C THR A 401 19.52 -4.23 0.35
N ASP A 402 18.71 -3.25 0.76
CA ASP A 402 17.31 -3.11 0.38
C ASP A 402 17.16 -1.86 -0.52
N ASP A 403 16.73 -0.74 0.05
CA ASP A 403 16.62 0.57 -0.63
C ASP A 403 17.50 1.61 0.09
N PRO A 404 18.82 1.57 -0.09
CA PRO A 404 19.73 2.47 0.62
C PRO A 404 19.55 3.94 0.21
N ASP A 405 18.94 4.21 -0.94
CA ASP A 405 18.77 5.52 -1.57
C ASP A 405 20.13 6.25 -1.69
N ARG A 406 20.40 7.21 -0.82
CA ARG A 406 21.64 8.01 -0.83
C ARG A 406 22.67 7.54 0.19
N ASP A 407 22.30 6.65 1.09
CA ASP A 407 23.21 6.10 2.10
C ASP A 407 24.13 5.04 1.48
N ASP A 408 25.33 4.88 2.03
CA ASP A 408 26.23 3.79 1.66
C ASP A 408 25.65 2.45 2.18
N PRO A 409 25.38 1.47 1.30
CA PRO A 409 24.88 0.17 1.72
C PRO A 409 25.73 -0.53 2.77
N ALA A 410 27.07 -0.41 2.67
CA ALA A 410 27.99 -1.03 3.62
C ALA A 410 27.87 -0.41 5.03
N GLU A 411 27.70 0.92 5.11
CA GLU A 411 27.46 1.61 6.38
C GLU A 411 26.11 1.22 6.99
N VAL A 412 25.06 1.09 6.18
CA VAL A 412 23.73 0.63 6.62
C VAL A 412 23.80 -0.77 7.22
N ILE A 413 24.50 -1.69 6.53
CA ILE A 413 24.70 -3.07 7.01
C ILE A 413 25.51 -3.09 8.29
N ALA A 414 26.61 -2.33 8.38
CA ALA A 414 27.43 -2.24 9.57
C ALA A 414 26.66 -1.69 10.79
N ASP A 415 25.79 -0.68 10.56
CA ASP A 415 24.94 -0.10 11.59
C ASP A 415 23.93 -1.14 12.13
N ILE A 416 23.28 -1.90 11.25
CA ILE A 416 22.37 -3.00 11.64
C ILE A 416 23.13 -4.11 12.41
N ALA A 417 24.33 -4.46 11.95
CA ALA A 417 25.15 -5.52 12.57
C ALA A 417 25.50 -5.23 14.04
N THR A 418 25.53 -3.95 14.45
CA THR A 418 25.75 -3.57 15.86
C THR A 418 24.66 -4.09 16.81
N CYS A 419 23.49 -4.49 16.30
CA CYS A 419 22.40 -5.07 17.10
C CYS A 419 22.64 -6.53 17.50
N PHE A 420 23.63 -7.20 16.88
CA PHE A 420 23.93 -8.61 17.11
C PHE A 420 25.04 -8.76 18.12
N GLY A 421 24.68 -9.04 19.37
CA GLY A 421 25.58 -9.24 20.50
C GLY A 421 25.54 -10.67 21.06
N PRO A 422 26.11 -10.89 22.22
CA PRO A 422 26.04 -12.18 22.91
C PRO A 422 24.60 -12.65 23.12
N GLY A 423 24.28 -13.86 22.66
CA GLY A 423 22.93 -14.43 22.74
C GLY A 423 22.04 -14.14 21.52
N SER A 424 22.50 -13.36 20.56
CA SER A 424 21.83 -13.18 19.25
C SER A 424 22.13 -14.34 18.31
N CYS A 425 21.32 -14.51 17.25
CA CYS A 425 21.64 -15.47 16.21
C CYS A 425 22.93 -15.10 15.46
N PRO A 426 23.64 -16.08 14.86
CA PRO A 426 24.72 -15.80 13.91
C PRO A 426 24.26 -14.86 12.79
N HIS A 427 25.15 -13.97 12.35
CA HIS A 427 24.84 -13.06 11.27
C HIS A 427 26.01 -12.86 10.31
N VAL A 428 25.71 -12.44 9.08
CA VAL A 428 26.66 -12.02 8.06
C VAL A 428 26.12 -10.82 7.30
N GLY A 429 27.02 -9.87 6.95
CA GLY A 429 26.69 -8.74 6.07
C GLY A 429 27.19 -8.99 4.66
N ILE A 430 26.31 -8.90 3.66
CA ILE A 430 26.63 -9.06 2.24
C ILE A 430 25.95 -7.92 1.48
N VAL A 431 26.73 -7.06 0.85
CA VAL A 431 26.22 -5.85 0.20
C VAL A 431 25.33 -6.19 -1.01
N ASP A 432 25.80 -7.07 -1.89
CA ASP A 432 25.04 -7.50 -3.05
C ASP A 432 23.90 -8.43 -2.63
N ARG A 433 22.65 -8.03 -2.94
CA ARG A 433 21.47 -8.78 -2.51
C ARG A 433 21.35 -10.14 -3.21
N ARG A 434 21.80 -10.25 -4.48
CA ARG A 434 21.82 -11.54 -5.17
C ARG A 434 22.80 -12.52 -4.50
N GLU A 435 24.00 -12.03 -4.13
CA GLU A 435 24.99 -12.85 -3.42
C GLU A 435 24.48 -13.20 -2.00
N ALA A 436 23.73 -12.30 -1.33
CA ALA A 436 23.11 -12.59 -0.05
C ALA A 436 22.05 -13.69 -0.17
N VAL A 437 21.19 -13.65 -1.18
CA VAL A 437 20.21 -14.70 -1.48
C VAL A 437 20.90 -16.02 -1.81
N ARG A 438 21.93 -16.01 -2.64
CA ARG A 438 22.71 -17.20 -2.96
C ARG A 438 23.33 -17.81 -1.71
N TYR A 439 23.99 -17.01 -0.88
CA TYR A 439 24.56 -17.46 0.38
C TYR A 439 23.48 -18.09 1.30
N ALA A 440 22.30 -17.47 1.40
CA ALA A 440 21.19 -18.02 2.17
C ALA A 440 20.80 -19.42 1.70
N LEU A 441 20.63 -19.60 0.37
CA LEU A 441 20.27 -20.88 -0.23
C LEU A 441 21.36 -21.96 0.01
N GLU A 442 22.64 -21.59 0.00
CA GLU A 442 23.76 -22.49 0.31
C GLU A 442 23.73 -22.98 1.77
N GLN A 443 23.22 -22.15 2.70
CA GLN A 443 23.11 -22.51 4.11
C GLN A 443 21.90 -23.37 4.45
N MET A 444 20.90 -23.46 3.53
CA MET A 444 19.66 -24.19 3.78
C MET A 444 19.84 -25.70 3.93
N ARG A 445 19.08 -26.28 4.82
CA ARG A 445 18.96 -27.73 5.06
C ARG A 445 17.48 -28.12 5.05
N PRO A 446 17.17 -29.39 4.77
CA PRO A 446 15.76 -29.84 4.84
C PRO A 446 15.08 -29.47 6.16
N GLY A 447 13.87 -28.92 6.08
CA GLY A 447 13.12 -28.39 7.22
C GLY A 447 13.32 -26.91 7.51
N ASP A 448 14.31 -26.25 6.90
CA ASP A 448 14.53 -24.81 7.09
C ASP A 448 13.49 -23.95 6.36
N MET A 449 13.24 -22.78 6.92
CA MET A 449 12.45 -21.72 6.30
C MET A 449 13.31 -20.48 6.04
N LEU A 450 13.43 -20.09 4.78
CA LEU A 450 14.10 -18.87 4.33
C LEU A 450 13.06 -17.75 4.17
N LEU A 451 13.28 -16.65 4.87
CA LEU A 451 12.48 -15.42 4.76
C LEU A 451 13.27 -14.37 3.98
N LEU A 452 12.77 -13.99 2.80
CA LEU A 452 13.29 -12.91 1.99
C LEU A 452 12.45 -11.65 2.27
N CYS A 453 13.03 -10.73 3.07
CA CYS A 453 12.31 -9.62 3.67
C CYS A 453 12.65 -8.28 3.03
N GLY A 454 11.69 -7.36 3.02
CA GLY A 454 11.84 -5.97 2.60
C GLY A 454 11.26 -5.69 1.22
N LYS A 455 11.66 -6.44 0.21
CA LYS A 455 11.27 -6.18 -1.19
C LYS A 455 9.89 -6.74 -1.56
N GLY A 456 9.52 -7.89 -1.02
CA GLY A 456 8.27 -8.54 -1.46
C GLY A 456 8.25 -8.68 -2.99
N ARG A 457 7.29 -8.00 -3.64
CA ARG A 457 7.14 -7.95 -5.12
C ARG A 457 7.49 -6.59 -5.73
N GLU A 458 8.27 -5.75 -5.05
CA GLU A 458 8.77 -4.51 -5.65
C GLU A 458 9.76 -4.81 -6.77
N GLY A 459 9.47 -4.32 -7.99
CA GLY A 459 10.27 -4.58 -9.19
C GLY A 459 11.54 -3.72 -9.29
N TYR A 460 12.06 -3.15 -8.20
CA TYR A 460 13.24 -2.30 -8.21
C TYR A 460 13.94 -2.22 -6.85
N GLN A 461 15.19 -1.78 -6.86
CA GLN A 461 15.90 -1.22 -5.70
C GLN A 461 16.12 0.27 -5.91
N LEU A 462 15.99 1.07 -4.84
CA LEU A 462 16.27 2.50 -4.87
C LEU A 462 17.72 2.76 -4.46
N VAL A 463 18.56 3.13 -5.42
CA VAL A 463 19.99 3.40 -5.21
C VAL A 463 20.35 4.76 -5.77
N GLN A 464 20.87 5.66 -4.94
CA GLN A 464 21.27 7.03 -5.31
C GLN A 464 20.15 7.81 -6.06
N GLY A 465 18.91 7.70 -5.58
CA GLY A 465 17.75 8.35 -6.18
C GLY A 465 17.25 7.72 -7.47
N LYS A 466 17.84 6.59 -7.92
CA LYS A 466 17.45 5.88 -9.14
C LYS A 466 16.81 4.54 -8.80
N LYS A 467 15.72 4.21 -9.50
CA LYS A 467 15.11 2.89 -9.46
C LYS A 467 15.89 1.95 -10.40
N ILE A 468 16.57 0.98 -9.82
CA ILE A 468 17.30 -0.07 -10.54
C ILE A 468 16.38 -1.30 -10.59
N PRO A 469 16.08 -1.87 -11.78
CA PRO A 469 15.26 -3.06 -11.89
C PRO A 469 15.79 -4.20 -11.03
N TYR A 470 14.91 -4.83 -10.26
CA TYR A 470 15.21 -5.96 -9.39
C TYR A 470 13.97 -6.82 -9.20
N ASP A 471 14.08 -8.13 -9.30
CA ASP A 471 13.02 -9.10 -9.05
C ASP A 471 13.50 -10.15 -8.05
N GLU A 472 12.89 -10.19 -6.87
CA GLU A 472 13.27 -11.10 -5.80
C GLU A 472 12.99 -12.57 -6.16
N GLU A 473 11.85 -12.86 -6.78
CA GLU A 473 11.51 -14.24 -7.17
C GLU A 473 12.45 -14.77 -8.23
N GLU A 474 12.70 -14.00 -9.31
CA GLU A 474 13.63 -14.42 -10.35
C GLU A 474 15.05 -14.57 -9.79
N THR A 475 15.46 -13.68 -8.90
CA THR A 475 16.76 -13.77 -8.22
C THR A 475 16.90 -15.08 -7.45
N VAL A 476 15.93 -15.41 -6.61
CA VAL A 476 16.01 -16.63 -5.80
C VAL A 476 15.92 -17.90 -6.65
N ARG A 477 15.05 -17.91 -7.67
CA ARG A 477 14.92 -19.07 -8.57
C ARG A 477 16.15 -19.30 -9.43
N SER A 478 16.77 -18.22 -9.93
CA SER A 478 18.03 -18.34 -10.70
C SER A 478 19.18 -18.82 -9.83
N CYS A 479 19.34 -18.28 -8.62
CA CYS A 479 20.35 -18.74 -7.68
C CYS A 479 20.14 -20.21 -7.28
N ALA A 480 18.90 -20.62 -7.03
CA ALA A 480 18.60 -22.02 -6.70
C ALA A 480 18.91 -22.98 -7.85
N ARG A 481 18.57 -22.63 -9.09
CA ARG A 481 18.93 -23.43 -10.29
C ARG A 481 20.43 -23.59 -10.40
N GLU A 482 21.21 -22.51 -10.34
CA GLU A 482 22.68 -22.53 -10.40
C GLU A 482 23.29 -23.45 -9.34
N LEU A 483 22.76 -23.41 -8.10
CA LEU A 483 23.22 -24.25 -7.00
C LEU A 483 22.87 -25.73 -7.18
N LEU A 484 21.66 -26.03 -7.65
CA LEU A 484 21.22 -27.40 -7.87
C LEU A 484 21.97 -28.05 -9.05
N GLU A 485 22.25 -27.29 -10.12
CA GLU A 485 23.05 -27.75 -11.27
C GLU A 485 24.51 -27.97 -10.89
N SER A 486 25.06 -27.18 -9.95
CA SER A 486 26.46 -27.31 -9.50
C SER A 486 26.70 -28.44 -8.51
N ARG A 487 25.64 -29.00 -7.90
CA ARG A 487 25.76 -30.13 -6.99
C ARG A 487 26.03 -31.42 -7.82
N PRO A 488 27.10 -32.19 -7.52
CA PRO A 488 27.28 -33.47 -8.14
C PRO A 488 26.02 -34.33 -7.90
N GLN A 489 25.45 -34.89 -8.94
CA GLN A 489 24.40 -35.90 -8.79
C GLN A 489 24.97 -36.99 -7.87
N ALA A 490 24.48 -37.10 -6.67
CA ALA A 490 24.78 -38.20 -5.78
C ALA A 490 24.25 -39.49 -6.46
N LEU A 491 25.16 -40.28 -6.98
CA LEU A 491 24.93 -41.62 -7.52
C LEU A 491 24.41 -42.57 -6.44
#